data_42cf1b01b154f887ad7c8941122144ab
#
_entry.id   42cf1b01b154f887ad7c8941122144ab
#
_cell.length_a   1.000
_cell.length_b   1.000
_cell.length_c   1.000
_cell.angle_alpha   90.00
_cell.angle_beta   90.00
_cell.angle_gamma   90.00
#
_symmetry.space_group_name_H-M   'P 1'
#
loop_
_entity.id
_entity.type
_entity.pdbx_description
1 polymer ?
#
loop_
_entity_poly.entity_id
_entity_poly.type
_entity_poly.pdbx_seq_one_letter_code
_entity_poly.pdbx_strand_id
1 'polypeptide(L)'
;MDLTRINLIRDSSLEDLSNNNYLENLIIKLGFNTEILNEQPQIVKDNGGGLLIWQYPNQFSKYLCLLGKQKISSYIEIGCRWGGTFVLTNEYLKLFNTINKSIAIDIIDSPVLDYCKNNHDTQYININSQTQEFKNYMNNNYFDLIFIDGDHSYVGVKNDYEITKNNGKIFVFHDIVNDVCPGVVQFWNELKNNEGEIYNFFEFTEQYEDVWNTTNKKFLGIGVAIRK
;
A
#
# COMPACT_ATOMS: atom_id res chain seq x y z
N MET A 1 -11.72 -11.51 -6.04
CA MET A 1 -10.94 -10.52 -6.80
C MET A 1 -11.11 -10.76 -8.29
N ASP A 2 -11.39 -9.72 -9.08
CA ASP A 2 -11.49 -9.82 -10.56
C ASP A 2 -10.16 -9.39 -11.19
N LEU A 3 -9.31 -10.37 -11.47
CA LEU A 3 -7.97 -10.14 -12.03
C LEU A 3 -8.00 -9.68 -13.51
N THR A 4 -9.15 -9.77 -14.22
CA THR A 4 -9.25 -9.30 -15.61
C THR A 4 -9.07 -7.79 -15.71
N ARG A 5 -9.37 -7.05 -14.64
CA ARG A 5 -9.19 -5.57 -14.56
C ARG A 5 -7.73 -5.12 -14.60
N ILE A 6 -6.78 -6.02 -14.35
CA ILE A 6 -5.34 -5.73 -14.51
C ILE A 6 -5.02 -5.24 -15.92
N ASN A 7 -5.75 -5.70 -16.94
CA ASN A 7 -5.53 -5.27 -18.30
C ASN A 7 -5.73 -3.76 -18.49
N LEU A 8 -6.59 -3.12 -17.70
CA LEU A 8 -6.75 -1.67 -17.73
C LEU A 8 -5.44 -0.94 -17.37
N ILE A 9 -4.62 -1.52 -16.48
CA ILE A 9 -3.31 -0.97 -16.13
C ILE A 9 -2.31 -1.25 -17.27
N ARG A 10 -2.26 -2.49 -17.75
CA ARG A 10 -1.31 -2.96 -18.77
C ARG A 10 -1.50 -2.28 -20.12
N ASP A 11 -2.73 -1.92 -20.45
CA ASP A 11 -3.09 -1.25 -21.70
C ASP A 11 -2.91 0.28 -21.65
N SER A 12 -2.60 0.83 -20.48
CA SER A 12 -2.36 2.27 -20.29
C SER A 12 -0.94 2.67 -20.71
N SER A 13 -0.79 3.88 -21.27
CA SER A 13 0.53 4.43 -21.58
C SER A 13 1.27 4.89 -20.32
N LEU A 14 2.61 4.95 -20.36
CA LEU A 14 3.41 5.49 -19.25
C LEU A 14 3.11 6.98 -19.00
N GLU A 15 2.77 7.74 -20.05
CA GLU A 15 2.36 9.13 -19.94
C GLU A 15 1.06 9.25 -19.14
N ASP A 16 0.04 8.47 -19.48
CA ASP A 16 -1.23 8.40 -18.76
C ASP A 16 -1.04 7.98 -17.30
N LEU A 17 -0.26 6.93 -17.07
CA LEU A 17 0.03 6.42 -15.71
C LEU A 17 0.88 7.39 -14.87
N SER A 18 1.55 8.36 -15.49
CA SER A 18 2.27 9.44 -14.80
C SER A 18 1.37 10.64 -14.50
N ASN A 19 0.15 10.66 -15.06
CA ASN A 19 -0.85 11.70 -14.84
C ASN A 19 -1.75 11.32 -13.66
N ASN A 20 -1.71 12.12 -12.59
CA ASN A 20 -2.46 11.84 -11.36
C ASN A 20 -3.97 11.71 -11.60
N ASN A 21 -4.57 12.59 -12.41
CA ASN A 21 -6.02 12.57 -12.66
C ASN A 21 -6.44 11.34 -13.47
N TYR A 22 -5.64 10.95 -14.47
CA TYR A 22 -5.88 9.72 -15.21
C TYR A 22 -5.80 8.50 -14.30
N LEU A 23 -4.73 8.43 -13.50
CA LEU A 23 -4.49 7.32 -12.60
C LEU A 23 -5.57 7.20 -11.50
N GLU A 24 -6.04 8.32 -10.95
CA GLU A 24 -7.18 8.32 -10.02
C GLU A 24 -8.43 7.71 -10.65
N ASN A 25 -8.78 8.14 -11.88
CA ASN A 25 -9.92 7.58 -12.61
C ASN A 25 -9.73 6.10 -12.98
N LEU A 26 -8.50 5.68 -13.27
CA LEU A 26 -8.17 4.29 -13.51
C LEU A 26 -8.38 3.45 -12.24
N ILE A 27 -7.88 3.90 -11.09
CA ILE A 27 -8.06 3.23 -9.80
C ILE A 27 -9.54 3.05 -9.46
N ILE A 28 -10.39 4.05 -9.73
CA ILE A 28 -11.84 3.94 -9.55
C ILE A 28 -12.40 2.78 -10.38
N LYS A 29 -11.97 2.63 -11.64
CA LYS A 29 -12.41 1.53 -12.53
C LYS A 29 -11.89 0.17 -12.10
N LEU A 30 -10.76 0.10 -11.41
CA LEU A 30 -10.19 -1.15 -10.90
C LEU A 30 -11.03 -1.78 -9.78
N GLY A 31 -11.68 -0.96 -8.98
CA GLY A 31 -12.69 -1.39 -8.00
C GLY A 31 -12.15 -1.62 -6.59
N PHE A 32 -13.05 -1.47 -5.63
CA PHE A 32 -12.76 -1.34 -4.22
C PHE A 32 -13.39 -2.43 -3.35
N ASN A 33 -12.76 -2.68 -2.20
CA ASN A 33 -13.41 -3.38 -1.12
C ASN A 33 -14.44 -2.46 -0.45
N THR A 34 -15.61 -3.02 -0.09
CA THR A 34 -16.74 -2.28 0.47
C THR A 34 -17.21 -2.81 1.83
N GLU A 35 -16.34 -3.52 2.55
CA GLU A 35 -16.72 -4.10 3.86
C GLU A 35 -17.05 -3.04 4.92
N ILE A 36 -16.33 -1.90 4.94
CA ILE A 36 -16.52 -0.83 5.90
C ILE A 36 -17.13 0.39 5.18
N LEU A 37 -18.43 0.33 4.90
CA LEU A 37 -19.09 1.33 4.06
C LEU A 37 -19.11 2.75 4.65
N ASN A 38 -19.14 2.90 5.97
CA ASN A 38 -19.23 4.23 6.61
C ASN A 38 -17.96 5.06 6.47
N GLU A 39 -16.82 4.41 6.26
CA GLU A 39 -15.50 5.05 6.06
C GLU A 39 -15.18 5.27 4.59
N GLN A 40 -16.07 4.86 3.68
CA GLN A 40 -15.86 4.93 2.25
C GLN A 40 -16.66 6.08 1.62
N PRO A 41 -16.04 6.88 0.74
CA PRO A 41 -16.75 7.90 -0.03
C PRO A 41 -17.72 7.25 -1.04
N GLN A 42 -18.70 8.02 -1.50
CA GLN A 42 -19.72 7.51 -2.41
C GLN A 42 -19.11 6.94 -3.70
N ILE A 43 -18.08 7.60 -4.21
CA ILE A 43 -17.36 7.13 -5.42
C ILE A 43 -16.76 5.73 -5.26
N VAL A 44 -16.31 5.37 -4.05
CA VAL A 44 -15.78 4.02 -3.74
C VAL A 44 -16.92 3.03 -3.60
N LYS A 45 -18.02 3.40 -2.92
CA LYS A 45 -19.22 2.55 -2.77
C LYS A 45 -19.83 2.19 -4.12
N ASP A 46 -19.91 3.15 -5.04
CA ASP A 46 -20.46 2.95 -6.40
C ASP A 46 -19.59 2.05 -7.28
N ASN A 47 -18.31 1.86 -6.91
CA ASN A 47 -17.34 1.07 -7.66
C ASN A 47 -16.80 -0.12 -6.84
N GLY A 48 -17.64 -0.73 -6.03
CA GLY A 48 -17.28 -1.92 -5.25
C GLY A 48 -16.98 -3.15 -6.10
N GLY A 49 -16.16 -4.05 -5.60
CA GLY A 49 -15.71 -5.25 -6.29
C GLY A 49 -14.38 -5.06 -7.05
N GLY A 50 -14.22 -5.73 -8.18
CA GLY A 50 -12.99 -5.64 -8.96
C GLY A 50 -11.75 -6.15 -8.24
N LEU A 51 -10.68 -5.35 -8.17
CA LEU A 51 -9.45 -5.70 -7.49
C LEU A 51 -9.53 -5.66 -5.96
N LEU A 52 -10.62 -5.14 -5.39
CA LEU A 52 -10.82 -5.04 -3.93
C LEU A 52 -9.80 -4.11 -3.27
N ILE A 53 -9.45 -3.00 -3.90
CA ILE A 53 -8.52 -2.00 -3.37
C ILE A 53 -9.09 -1.42 -2.07
N TRP A 54 -8.25 -1.27 -1.04
CA TRP A 54 -8.61 -0.66 0.22
C TRP A 54 -7.80 0.62 0.43
N GLN A 55 -8.05 1.63 -0.40
CA GLN A 55 -7.40 2.93 -0.30
C GLN A 55 -8.21 3.98 -1.07
N TYR A 56 -8.15 5.23 -0.65
CA TYR A 56 -8.76 6.33 -1.39
C TYR A 56 -8.02 6.58 -2.70
N PRO A 57 -8.73 6.64 -3.85
CA PRO A 57 -8.11 6.79 -5.16
C PRO A 57 -7.32 8.11 -5.30
N ASN A 58 -7.77 9.22 -4.69
CA ASN A 58 -7.08 10.51 -4.70
C ASN A 58 -5.75 10.52 -3.93
N GLN A 59 -5.59 9.66 -2.92
CA GLN A 59 -4.34 9.46 -2.19
C GLN A 59 -3.43 8.49 -2.94
N PHE A 60 -4.01 7.37 -3.40
CA PHE A 60 -3.24 6.28 -3.99
C PHE A 60 -2.66 6.63 -5.36
N SER A 61 -3.37 7.41 -6.18
CA SER A 61 -2.85 7.90 -7.46
C SER A 61 -1.58 8.74 -7.29
N LYS A 62 -1.55 9.65 -6.32
CA LYS A 62 -0.39 10.49 -6.02
C LYS A 62 0.79 9.67 -5.49
N TYR A 63 0.51 8.71 -4.62
CA TYR A 63 1.50 7.76 -4.13
C TYR A 63 2.14 6.97 -5.27
N LEU A 64 1.34 6.37 -6.16
CA LEU A 64 1.85 5.64 -7.32
C LEU A 64 2.67 6.54 -8.25
N CYS A 65 2.23 7.78 -8.52
CA CYS A 65 3.01 8.75 -9.30
C CYS A 65 4.38 9.07 -8.66
N LEU A 66 4.49 9.07 -7.32
CA LEU A 66 5.77 9.19 -6.63
C LEU A 66 6.64 7.94 -6.86
N LEU A 67 6.04 6.74 -6.74
CA LEU A 67 6.76 5.46 -6.94
C LEU A 67 7.25 5.28 -8.37
N GLY A 68 6.49 5.70 -9.38
CA GLY A 68 6.89 5.64 -10.79
C GLY A 68 8.19 6.41 -11.10
N LYS A 69 8.60 7.34 -10.23
CA LYS A 69 9.85 8.10 -10.32
C LYS A 69 11.01 7.43 -9.57
N GLN A 70 10.76 6.33 -8.87
CA GLN A 70 11.77 5.63 -8.09
C GLN A 70 12.29 4.40 -8.85
N LYS A 71 13.52 4.00 -8.53
CA LYS A 71 14.08 2.72 -9.00
C LYS A 71 13.73 1.65 -7.97
N ILE A 72 12.84 0.74 -8.34
CA ILE A 72 12.31 -0.32 -7.48
C ILE A 72 12.41 -1.64 -8.26
N SER A 73 13.13 -2.61 -7.72
CA SER A 73 13.24 -3.96 -8.29
C SER A 73 12.63 -5.04 -7.40
N SER A 74 12.33 -4.69 -6.15
CA SER A 74 11.77 -5.60 -5.16
C SER A 74 10.79 -4.90 -4.24
N TYR A 75 9.67 -5.57 -3.96
CA TYR A 75 8.55 -5.04 -3.18
C TYR A 75 8.05 -6.06 -2.17
N ILE A 76 7.74 -5.62 -0.95
CA ILE A 76 7.02 -6.39 0.05
C ILE A 76 5.89 -5.57 0.64
N GLU A 77 4.69 -6.17 0.80
CA GLU A 77 3.55 -5.62 1.51
C GLU A 77 3.22 -6.48 2.72
N ILE A 78 3.26 -5.88 3.90
CA ILE A 78 2.95 -6.48 5.19
C ILE A 78 1.52 -6.09 5.55
N GLY A 79 0.60 -7.08 5.61
CA GLY A 79 -0.83 -6.83 5.79
C GLY A 79 -1.55 -6.56 4.47
N CYS A 80 -1.47 -7.50 3.51
CA CYS A 80 -2.08 -7.30 2.19
C CYS A 80 -3.59 -7.53 2.15
N ARG A 81 -4.20 -8.11 3.20
CA ARG A 81 -5.63 -8.43 3.31
C ARG A 81 -6.16 -9.07 2.00
N TRP A 82 -7.04 -8.39 1.27
CA TRP A 82 -7.60 -8.87 0.01
C TRP A 82 -6.62 -8.80 -1.17
N GLY A 83 -5.52 -8.08 -1.02
CA GLY A 83 -4.43 -7.99 -1.98
C GLY A 83 -4.63 -6.99 -3.11
N GLY A 84 -5.71 -6.20 -3.10
CA GLY A 84 -5.97 -5.21 -4.17
C GLY A 84 -4.89 -4.15 -4.27
N THR A 85 -4.42 -3.63 -3.14
CA THR A 85 -3.32 -2.67 -3.02
C THR A 85 -2.01 -3.27 -3.58
N PHE A 86 -1.70 -4.50 -3.16
CA PHE A 86 -0.53 -5.24 -3.64
C PHE A 86 -0.54 -5.44 -5.15
N VAL A 87 -1.65 -5.95 -5.70
CA VAL A 87 -1.79 -6.24 -7.14
C VAL A 87 -1.63 -4.96 -7.95
N LEU A 88 -2.33 -3.88 -7.58
CA LEU A 88 -2.24 -2.62 -8.29
C LEU A 88 -0.82 -2.04 -8.23
N THR A 89 -0.20 -1.99 -7.04
CA THR A 89 1.17 -1.49 -6.87
C THR A 89 2.16 -2.29 -7.71
N ASN A 90 2.08 -3.63 -7.67
CA ASN A 90 2.97 -4.49 -8.42
C ASN A 90 2.82 -4.33 -9.95
N GLU A 91 1.58 -4.34 -10.46
CA GLU A 91 1.32 -4.17 -11.90
C GLU A 91 1.74 -2.77 -12.39
N TYR A 92 1.48 -1.72 -11.59
CA TYR A 92 1.95 -0.38 -11.90
C TYR A 92 3.48 -0.32 -11.96
N LEU A 93 4.17 -0.84 -10.94
CA LEU A 93 5.62 -0.81 -10.88
C LEU A 93 6.27 -1.57 -12.03
N LYS A 94 5.70 -2.68 -12.49
CA LYS A 94 6.20 -3.46 -13.65
C LYS A 94 6.27 -2.66 -14.94
N LEU A 95 5.46 -1.61 -15.09
CA LEU A 95 5.49 -0.75 -16.27
C LEU A 95 6.62 0.28 -16.22
N PHE A 96 7.04 0.70 -15.04
CA PHE A 96 8.11 1.68 -14.84
C PHE A 96 9.47 1.07 -14.50
N ASN A 97 9.47 -0.19 -14.04
CA ASN A 97 10.66 -0.85 -13.48
C ASN A 97 10.71 -2.33 -13.90
N THR A 98 11.89 -2.93 -13.79
CA THR A 98 12.05 -4.38 -13.84
C THR A 98 11.89 -4.93 -12.44
N ILE A 99 10.71 -5.49 -12.13
CA ILE A 99 10.42 -6.11 -10.84
C ILE A 99 10.90 -7.56 -10.87
N ASN A 100 11.79 -7.92 -9.97
CA ASN A 100 12.34 -9.27 -9.85
C ASN A 100 11.66 -10.07 -8.75
N LYS A 101 11.05 -9.39 -7.76
CA LYS A 101 10.47 -10.03 -6.59
C LYS A 101 9.42 -9.12 -5.94
N SER A 102 8.21 -9.64 -5.76
CA SER A 102 7.18 -9.00 -4.95
C SER A 102 6.52 -9.99 -4.01
N ILE A 103 6.43 -9.65 -2.73
CA ILE A 103 5.92 -10.52 -1.67
C ILE A 103 4.73 -9.86 -0.99
N ALA A 104 3.61 -10.55 -0.97
CA ALA A 104 2.45 -10.20 -0.15
C ALA A 104 2.45 -11.05 1.12
N ILE A 105 2.27 -10.42 2.28
CA ILE A 105 2.25 -11.09 3.59
C ILE A 105 0.93 -10.78 4.30
N ASP A 106 0.31 -11.80 4.85
CA ASP A 106 -0.83 -11.68 5.76
C ASP A 106 -0.97 -12.91 6.66
N ILE A 107 -1.85 -12.80 7.67
CA ILE A 107 -2.22 -13.90 8.58
C ILE A 107 -3.51 -14.62 8.14
N ILE A 108 -4.21 -14.12 7.14
CA ILE A 108 -5.47 -14.68 6.61
C ILE A 108 -5.25 -15.35 5.26
N ASP A 109 -6.18 -16.20 4.84
CA ASP A 109 -6.23 -16.68 3.46
C ASP A 109 -6.67 -15.54 2.54
N SER A 110 -5.78 -15.10 1.66
CA SER A 110 -6.02 -13.94 0.78
C SER A 110 -6.27 -14.37 -0.67
N PRO A 111 -7.25 -13.74 -1.34
CA PRO A 111 -7.47 -13.98 -2.79
C PRO A 111 -6.30 -13.53 -3.66
N VAL A 112 -5.32 -12.78 -3.13
CA VAL A 112 -4.07 -12.46 -3.82
C VAL A 112 -3.26 -13.70 -4.21
N LEU A 113 -3.49 -14.84 -3.54
CA LEU A 113 -2.85 -16.11 -3.85
C LEU A 113 -3.05 -16.53 -5.32
N ASP A 114 -4.23 -16.27 -5.90
CA ASP A 114 -4.50 -16.61 -7.30
C ASP A 114 -3.73 -15.70 -8.27
N TYR A 115 -3.52 -14.45 -7.91
CA TYR A 115 -2.62 -13.57 -8.62
C TYR A 115 -1.18 -14.07 -8.56
N CYS A 116 -0.70 -14.42 -7.38
CA CYS A 116 0.68 -14.89 -7.17
C CYS A 116 0.97 -16.21 -7.91
N LYS A 117 0.03 -17.15 -7.98
CA LYS A 117 0.18 -18.40 -8.74
C LYS A 117 0.43 -18.19 -10.24
N ASN A 118 -0.06 -17.09 -10.78
CA ASN A 118 0.02 -16.77 -12.22
C ASN A 118 1.13 -15.76 -12.58
N ASN A 119 1.92 -15.31 -11.60
CA ASN A 119 3.00 -14.35 -11.78
C ASN A 119 4.26 -14.83 -11.07
N HIS A 120 5.29 -15.22 -11.82
CA HIS A 120 6.51 -15.87 -11.31
C HIS A 120 7.36 -15.00 -10.38
N ASP A 121 7.24 -13.69 -10.48
CA ASP A 121 7.94 -12.70 -9.68
C ASP A 121 7.19 -12.36 -8.39
N THR A 122 6.04 -12.99 -8.13
CA THR A 122 5.22 -12.72 -6.97
C THR A 122 5.02 -13.96 -6.09
N GLN A 123 4.91 -13.74 -4.79
CA GLN A 123 4.61 -14.78 -3.80
C GLN A 123 3.68 -14.23 -2.71
N TYR A 124 2.75 -15.06 -2.27
CA TYR A 124 2.01 -14.85 -1.03
C TYR A 124 2.59 -15.73 0.08
N ILE A 125 2.82 -15.16 1.25
CA ILE A 125 3.30 -15.86 2.44
C ILE A 125 2.32 -15.64 3.58
N ASN A 126 1.65 -16.71 4.04
CA ASN A 126 0.82 -16.64 5.24
C ASN A 126 1.73 -16.70 6.47
N ILE A 127 2.05 -15.55 7.04
CA ILE A 127 2.93 -15.39 8.19
C ILE A 127 2.56 -14.14 8.99
N ASN A 128 2.66 -14.23 10.31
CA ASN A 128 2.49 -13.09 11.20
C ASN A 128 3.82 -12.30 11.30
N SER A 129 3.79 -11.02 10.91
CA SER A 129 4.95 -10.12 10.95
C SER A 129 5.53 -9.90 12.36
N GLN A 130 4.74 -10.15 13.40
CA GLN A 130 5.15 -10.02 14.80
C GLN A 130 5.97 -11.22 15.32
N THR A 131 6.30 -12.20 14.46
CA THR A 131 6.96 -13.44 14.86
C THR A 131 8.47 -13.44 14.61
N GLN A 132 9.18 -14.33 15.34
CA GLN A 132 10.61 -14.59 15.08
C GLN A 132 10.85 -15.17 13.68
N GLU A 133 9.87 -15.88 13.12
CA GLU A 133 9.95 -16.43 11.77
C GLU A 133 10.03 -15.32 10.72
N PHE A 134 9.15 -14.31 10.83
CA PHE A 134 9.21 -13.14 9.95
C PHE A 134 10.53 -12.37 10.10
N LYS A 135 10.99 -12.18 11.33
CA LYS A 135 12.29 -11.54 11.58
C LYS A 135 13.44 -12.30 10.90
N ASN A 136 13.44 -13.64 10.99
CA ASN A 136 14.42 -14.46 10.31
C ASN A 136 14.30 -14.36 8.79
N TYR A 137 13.08 -14.28 8.27
CA TYR A 137 12.84 -14.05 6.84
C TYR A 137 13.44 -12.71 6.39
N MET A 138 13.17 -11.63 7.11
CA MET A 138 13.68 -10.28 6.76
C MET A 138 15.21 -10.20 6.87
N ASN A 139 15.84 -10.85 7.86
CA ASN A 139 17.31 -10.85 8.00
C ASN A 139 18.04 -11.39 6.76
N ASN A 140 17.38 -12.20 5.93
CA ASN A 140 17.95 -12.80 4.72
C ASN A 140 17.42 -12.18 3.42
N ASN A 141 16.60 -11.13 3.52
CA ASN A 141 15.97 -10.51 2.37
C ASN A 141 16.06 -8.99 2.44
N TYR A 142 16.26 -8.37 1.28
CA TYR A 142 16.21 -6.92 1.09
C TYR A 142 15.12 -6.59 0.09
N PHE A 143 14.43 -5.45 0.30
CA PHE A 143 13.40 -4.94 -0.59
C PHE A 143 13.59 -3.43 -0.82
N ASP A 144 13.53 -2.99 -2.08
CA ASP A 144 13.58 -1.56 -2.38
C ASP A 144 12.38 -0.81 -1.79
N LEU A 145 11.20 -1.46 -1.80
CA LEU A 145 9.94 -0.93 -1.30
C LEU A 145 9.34 -1.87 -0.25
N ILE A 146 9.05 -1.33 0.93
CA ILE A 146 8.38 -2.02 2.04
C ILE A 146 7.13 -1.25 2.41
N PHE A 147 5.94 -1.84 2.21
CA PHE A 147 4.65 -1.29 2.57
C PHE A 147 4.18 -1.95 3.88
N ILE A 148 3.90 -1.14 4.90
CA ILE A 148 3.52 -1.57 6.25
C ILE A 148 2.05 -1.20 6.48
N ASP A 149 1.19 -2.22 6.56
CA ASP A 149 -0.25 -2.13 6.75
C ASP A 149 -0.80 -3.34 7.55
N GLY A 150 0.02 -3.86 8.48
CA GLY A 150 -0.30 -5.05 9.26
C GLY A 150 -1.06 -4.74 10.56
N ASP A 151 -0.38 -4.75 11.70
CA ASP A 151 -0.96 -4.43 13.00
C ASP A 151 -0.97 -2.90 13.22
N HIS A 152 -2.17 -2.29 13.28
CA HIS A 152 -2.36 -0.85 13.43
C HIS A 152 -2.15 -0.34 14.87
N SER A 153 -1.79 -1.21 15.83
CA SER A 153 -1.32 -0.75 17.14
C SER A 153 0.02 -0.04 17.02
N TYR A 154 0.31 0.90 17.94
CA TYR A 154 1.63 1.55 17.98
C TYR A 154 2.78 0.53 18.09
N VAL A 155 2.61 -0.50 18.92
CA VAL A 155 3.63 -1.55 19.11
C VAL A 155 3.80 -2.36 17.84
N GLY A 156 2.70 -2.72 17.16
CA GLY A 156 2.72 -3.52 15.94
C GLY A 156 3.42 -2.80 14.79
N VAL A 157 2.98 -1.59 14.44
CA VAL A 157 3.60 -0.81 13.35
C VAL A 157 5.06 -0.49 13.64
N LYS A 158 5.39 -0.16 14.89
CA LYS A 158 6.79 0.08 15.31
C LYS A 158 7.65 -1.17 15.15
N ASN A 159 7.15 -2.33 15.56
CA ASN A 159 7.87 -3.59 15.42
C ASN A 159 8.09 -3.98 13.96
N ASP A 160 7.08 -3.81 13.10
CA ASP A 160 7.22 -4.06 11.66
C ASP A 160 8.31 -3.17 11.05
N TYR A 161 8.33 -1.88 11.41
CA TYR A 161 9.41 -0.99 11.00
C TYR A 161 10.78 -1.40 11.54
N GLU A 162 10.90 -1.66 12.85
CA GLU A 162 12.18 -2.05 13.48
C GLU A 162 12.78 -3.32 12.89
N ILE A 163 11.94 -4.31 12.54
CA ILE A 163 12.40 -5.54 11.87
C ILE A 163 12.88 -5.26 10.45
N THR A 164 12.28 -4.30 9.76
CA THR A 164 12.52 -4.08 8.32
C THR A 164 13.46 -2.92 8.01
N LYS A 165 13.70 -1.98 8.93
CA LYS A 165 14.40 -0.72 8.67
C LYS A 165 15.81 -0.83 8.07
N ASN A 166 16.52 -1.93 8.33
CA ASN A 166 17.84 -2.19 7.76
C ASN A 166 17.79 -2.93 6.42
N ASN A 167 16.60 -3.35 5.99
CA ASN A 167 16.38 -4.22 4.84
C ASN A 167 15.57 -3.52 3.75
N GLY A 168 15.45 -2.19 3.79
CA GLY A 168 14.67 -1.42 2.85
C GLY A 168 15.23 -0.03 2.53
N LYS A 169 14.77 0.54 1.42
CA LYS A 169 15.10 1.89 0.96
C LYS A 169 13.91 2.84 1.05
N ILE A 170 12.73 2.36 0.68
CA ILE A 170 11.47 3.12 0.68
C ILE A 170 10.52 2.41 1.62
N PHE A 171 10.06 3.12 2.65
CA PHE A 171 9.09 2.64 3.62
C PHE A 171 7.78 3.38 3.42
N VAL A 172 6.69 2.63 3.33
CA VAL A 172 5.35 3.17 3.18
C VAL A 172 4.52 2.72 4.38
N PHE A 173 3.78 3.65 4.94
CA PHE A 173 2.86 3.41 6.06
C PHE A 173 1.45 3.79 5.63
N HIS A 174 0.54 2.86 5.81
CA HIS A 174 -0.89 3.10 5.64
C HIS A 174 -1.47 3.72 6.92
N ASP A 175 -2.62 4.38 6.82
CA ASP A 175 -3.38 4.92 7.97
C ASP A 175 -2.71 6.05 8.77
N ILE A 176 -1.81 6.82 8.16
CA ILE A 176 -1.03 7.87 8.87
C ILE A 176 -1.85 9.05 9.40
N VAL A 177 -3.12 9.19 9.00
CA VAL A 177 -4.07 10.20 9.50
C VAL A 177 -5.41 9.59 9.92
N ASN A 178 -5.49 8.27 10.03
CA ASN A 178 -6.72 7.55 10.34
C ASN A 178 -7.09 7.68 11.82
N ASP A 179 -8.22 8.35 12.13
CA ASP A 179 -8.69 8.56 13.50
C ASP A 179 -9.07 7.26 14.24
N VAL A 180 -9.25 6.16 13.51
CA VAL A 180 -9.49 4.82 14.10
C VAL A 180 -8.22 3.99 14.25
N CYS A 181 -7.07 4.49 13.75
CA CYS A 181 -5.76 3.85 13.86
C CYS A 181 -4.73 4.75 14.57
N PRO A 182 -5.01 5.23 15.81
CA PRO A 182 -4.16 6.24 16.48
C PRO A 182 -2.73 5.75 16.74
N GLY A 183 -2.51 4.43 16.80
CA GLY A 183 -1.17 3.84 16.96
C GLY A 183 -0.26 4.11 15.76
N VAL A 184 -0.79 4.00 14.55
CA VAL A 184 -0.04 4.31 13.32
C VAL A 184 0.23 5.81 13.23
N VAL A 185 -0.76 6.66 13.50
CA VAL A 185 -0.62 8.12 13.51
C VAL A 185 0.48 8.55 14.48
N GLN A 186 0.50 7.97 15.70
CA GLN A 186 1.52 8.25 16.70
C GLN A 186 2.91 7.85 16.20
N PHE A 187 3.07 6.63 15.70
CA PHE A 187 4.36 6.12 15.23
C PHE A 187 4.88 6.92 14.03
N TRP A 188 4.03 7.23 13.04
CA TRP A 188 4.41 8.04 11.89
C TRP A 188 4.96 9.42 12.29
N ASN A 189 4.31 10.09 13.23
CA ASN A 189 4.79 11.38 13.74
C ASN A 189 6.10 11.25 14.51
N GLU A 190 6.27 10.19 15.32
CA GLU A 190 7.53 9.89 15.99
C GLU A 190 8.67 9.67 14.99
N LEU A 191 8.43 8.87 13.95
CA LEU A 191 9.40 8.58 12.91
C LEU A 191 9.88 9.85 12.19
N LYS A 192 8.94 10.73 11.79
CA LYS A 192 9.28 12.02 11.16
C LYS A 192 10.14 12.91 12.04
N ASN A 193 9.83 12.97 13.33
CA ASN A 193 10.55 13.80 14.29
C ASN A 193 11.96 13.28 14.58
N ASN A 194 12.13 11.96 14.60
CA ASN A 194 13.38 11.34 15.03
C ASN A 194 14.33 11.03 13.86
N GLU A 195 13.81 10.74 12.67
CA GLU A 195 14.60 10.24 11.53
C GLU A 195 14.60 11.18 10.31
N GLY A 196 14.31 12.46 10.51
CA GLY A 196 14.33 13.49 9.46
C GLY A 196 15.68 13.67 8.77
N GLU A 197 16.79 13.34 9.45
CA GLU A 197 18.13 13.36 8.86
C GLU A 197 18.37 12.17 7.90
N ILE A 198 17.64 11.06 8.10
CA ILE A 198 17.82 9.81 7.36
C ILE A 198 16.90 9.75 6.14
N TYR A 199 15.66 10.27 6.27
CA TYR A 199 14.63 10.13 5.25
C TYR A 199 14.11 11.47 4.72
N ASN A 200 13.66 11.44 3.46
CA ASN A 200 12.72 12.40 2.90
C ASN A 200 11.30 11.86 3.09
N PHE A 201 10.41 12.66 3.66
CA PHE A 201 9.03 12.27 3.96
C PHE A 201 8.04 12.88 2.98
N PHE A 202 7.05 12.08 2.56
CA PHE A 202 5.92 12.51 1.73
C PHE A 202 4.63 11.98 2.35
N GLU A 203 3.55 12.75 2.24
CA GLU A 203 2.25 12.41 2.81
C GLU A 203 1.14 12.65 1.77
N PHE A 204 0.23 11.68 1.64
CA PHE A 204 -0.96 11.75 0.79
C PHE A 204 -2.17 11.51 1.69
N THR A 205 -2.87 12.58 2.06
CA THR A 205 -3.83 12.59 3.17
C THR A 205 -5.15 13.27 2.83
N GLU A 206 -5.42 13.53 1.56
CA GLU A 206 -6.64 14.18 1.10
C GLU A 206 -7.87 13.36 1.48
N GLN A 207 -8.85 14.02 2.09
CA GLN A 207 -10.09 13.41 2.53
C GLN A 207 -11.23 13.73 1.56
N TYR A 208 -12.23 12.86 1.52
CA TYR A 208 -13.46 13.10 0.80
C TYR A 208 -14.48 13.84 1.68
N GLU A 209 -15.08 14.90 1.15
CA GLU A 209 -16.01 15.75 1.89
C GLU A 209 -17.27 15.02 2.37
N ASP A 210 -17.80 14.08 1.59
CA ASP A 210 -18.97 13.28 1.94
C ASP A 210 -18.71 12.38 3.16
N VAL A 211 -17.49 11.81 3.27
CA VAL A 211 -17.07 11.04 4.43
C VAL A 211 -16.88 11.95 5.64
N TRP A 212 -16.15 13.06 5.47
CA TRP A 212 -15.94 14.02 6.56
C TRP A 212 -17.26 14.56 7.11
N ASN A 213 -18.18 14.98 6.24
CA ASN A 213 -19.47 15.52 6.62
C ASN A 213 -20.37 14.50 7.36
N THR A 214 -20.19 13.22 7.08
CA THR A 214 -20.98 12.14 7.71
C THR A 214 -20.37 11.68 9.04
N THR A 215 -19.03 11.62 9.13
CA THR A 215 -18.33 10.97 10.25
C THR A 215 -17.61 11.93 11.18
N ASN A 216 -17.25 13.12 10.67
CA ASN A 216 -16.33 14.08 11.30
C ASN A 216 -14.99 13.44 11.69
N LYS A 217 -14.51 12.49 10.87
CA LYS A 217 -13.25 11.75 11.07
C LYS A 217 -12.42 11.74 9.81
N LYS A 218 -11.11 11.64 9.99
CA LYS A 218 -10.17 11.33 8.91
C LYS A 218 -9.95 9.82 8.85
N PHE A 219 -9.72 9.33 7.64
CA PHE A 219 -9.45 7.93 7.38
C PHE A 219 -8.26 7.76 6.44
N LEU A 220 -7.61 6.58 6.55
CA LEU A 220 -6.52 6.18 5.68
C LEU A 220 -5.33 7.17 5.73
N GLY A 221 -4.78 7.51 4.57
CA GLY A 221 -3.56 8.29 4.42
C GLY A 221 -2.35 7.42 4.20
N ILE A 222 -1.49 7.84 3.27
CA ILE A 222 -0.25 7.14 2.93
C ILE A 222 0.93 8.03 3.27
N GLY A 223 1.82 7.53 4.12
CA GLY A 223 3.11 8.13 4.43
C GLY A 223 4.24 7.38 3.72
N VAL A 224 5.16 8.10 3.10
CA VAL A 224 6.32 7.53 2.42
C VAL A 224 7.59 8.13 2.99
N ALA A 225 8.50 7.27 3.46
CA ALA A 225 9.83 7.64 3.92
C ALA A 225 10.88 7.06 2.96
N ILE A 226 11.57 7.93 2.21
CA ILE A 226 12.60 7.54 1.24
C ILE A 226 13.98 7.85 1.83
N ARG A 227 14.83 6.82 1.96
CA ARG A 227 16.20 6.98 2.47
C ARG A 227 17.00 7.91 1.55
N LYS A 228 17.70 8.89 2.15
CA LYS A 228 18.55 9.88 1.45
C LYS A 228 19.80 9.25 0.84
#